data_3d61df254651b4aa955289101e218dbb
#
_entry.id   3d61df254651b4aa955289101e218dbb
#
_cell.length_a   1.000
_cell.length_b   1.000
_cell.length_c   1.000
_cell.angle_alpha   90.00
_cell.angle_beta   90.00
_cell.angle_gamma   90.00
#
_symmetry.space_group_name_H-M   'P 1'
#
loop_
_entity.id
_entity.type
_entity.pdbx_description
1 polymer ?
#
loop_
_entity_poly.entity_id
_entity_poly.type
_entity_poly.pdbx_seq_one_letter_code
_entity_poly.pdbx_strand_id
1 'polypeptide(L)'
;AQAVVEEIFGNPTAYPYITECADNAYFWWQGSGSYFERYYNNFRTRDDDGMSSIFIDHLKKMDDPRIATFAKPAKADGEYRGFENGAKDAPKSLDDISRMGAKFREDPAGFSPFYRACENYFIMAEAALKGWKVPMTAADAYEKAVRLSMEDNDIDTAAADAYLAGKGKWDGSYERLYFEWWVALFKQNIEAWSLYRRTGYPTYIHTAVAADGVTPQYPGARSAYKGIH
;
A
#
# COMPACT_ATOMS: atom_id res chain seq x y z
N ALA A 1 -9.33 -17.07 15.21
CA ALA A 1 -9.10 -16.63 13.81
C ALA A 1 -9.13 -17.82 12.85
N GLN A 2 -8.36 -18.92 13.08
CA GLN A 2 -8.24 -20.04 12.15
C GLN A 2 -9.59 -20.61 11.72
N ALA A 3 -10.42 -21.07 12.67
CA ALA A 3 -11.71 -21.69 12.36
C ALA A 3 -12.62 -20.79 11.50
N VAL A 4 -12.63 -19.48 11.77
CA VAL A 4 -13.43 -18.52 11.00
C VAL A 4 -12.90 -18.37 9.57
N VAL A 5 -11.60 -18.30 9.38
CA VAL A 5 -10.97 -18.19 8.06
C VAL A 5 -11.22 -19.45 7.24
N GLU A 6 -11.04 -20.64 7.85
CA GLU A 6 -11.30 -21.93 7.19
C GLU A 6 -12.78 -22.11 6.84
N GLU A 7 -13.69 -21.63 7.68
CA GLU A 7 -15.13 -21.69 7.45
C GLU A 7 -15.53 -20.78 6.26
N ILE A 8 -15.09 -19.52 6.27
CA ILE A 8 -15.45 -18.54 5.23
C ILE A 8 -14.93 -19.00 3.87
N PHE A 9 -13.63 -19.26 3.76
CA PHE A 9 -13.03 -19.62 2.48
C PHE A 9 -13.34 -21.06 2.04
N GLY A 10 -13.68 -21.95 2.99
CA GLY A 10 -14.12 -23.31 2.68
C GLY A 10 -15.56 -23.43 2.18
N ASN A 11 -16.38 -22.40 2.37
CA ASN A 11 -17.78 -22.41 1.95
C ASN A 11 -18.24 -21.07 1.35
N PRO A 12 -17.74 -20.73 0.15
CA PRO A 12 -18.06 -19.45 -0.50
C PRO A 12 -19.53 -19.29 -0.89
N THR A 13 -20.31 -20.37 -0.91
CA THR A 13 -21.76 -20.31 -1.14
C THR A 13 -22.49 -19.73 0.07
N ALA A 14 -22.10 -20.14 1.28
CA ALA A 14 -22.70 -19.62 2.52
C ALA A 14 -22.06 -18.28 2.94
N TYR A 15 -20.80 -18.08 2.62
CA TYR A 15 -20.00 -16.90 2.97
C TYR A 15 -19.35 -16.30 1.70
N PRO A 16 -20.14 -15.63 0.85
CA PRO A 16 -19.60 -15.01 -0.36
C PRO A 16 -18.61 -13.89 0.00
N TYR A 17 -17.51 -13.80 -0.73
CA TYR A 17 -16.50 -12.76 -0.57
C TYR A 17 -16.12 -12.15 -1.92
N ILE A 18 -15.59 -10.94 -1.90
CA ILE A 18 -15.19 -10.21 -3.11
C ILE A 18 -14.02 -10.92 -3.78
N THR A 19 -14.16 -11.24 -5.08
CA THR A 19 -13.15 -11.98 -5.86
C THR A 19 -12.53 -11.18 -7.00
N GLU A 20 -13.18 -10.10 -7.43
CA GLU A 20 -12.80 -9.30 -8.59
C GLU A 20 -12.76 -7.80 -8.25
N CYS A 21 -11.95 -7.03 -8.97
CA CYS A 21 -11.80 -5.59 -8.72
C CYS A 21 -13.10 -4.80 -8.93
N ALA A 22 -13.98 -5.28 -9.81
CA ALA A 22 -15.29 -4.66 -10.06
C ALA A 22 -16.19 -4.61 -8.82
N ASP A 23 -15.99 -5.52 -7.86
CA ASP A 23 -16.75 -5.64 -6.63
C ASP A 23 -16.05 -4.98 -5.43
N ASN A 24 -14.93 -4.28 -5.64
CA ASN A 24 -14.24 -3.59 -4.57
C ASN A 24 -15.18 -2.64 -3.82
N ALA A 25 -15.17 -2.70 -2.50
CA ALA A 25 -16.00 -1.88 -1.65
C ALA A 25 -15.42 -0.46 -1.53
N TYR A 26 -15.85 0.43 -2.40
CA TYR A 26 -15.45 1.83 -2.45
C TYR A 26 -16.63 2.74 -2.11
N PHE A 27 -16.34 3.76 -1.32
CA PHE A 27 -17.24 4.90 -1.20
C PHE A 27 -16.83 5.93 -2.25
N TRP A 28 -17.72 6.19 -3.20
CA TRP A 28 -17.52 7.22 -4.23
C TRP A 28 -18.09 8.54 -3.75
N TRP A 29 -17.27 9.57 -3.85
CA TRP A 29 -17.68 10.92 -3.47
C TRP A 29 -18.53 11.56 -4.57
N GLN A 30 -19.41 12.46 -4.19
CA GLN A 30 -20.28 13.16 -5.15
C GLN A 30 -19.50 14.12 -6.07
N GLY A 31 -18.38 14.65 -5.62
CA GLY A 31 -17.53 15.58 -6.39
C GLY A 31 -18.09 16.98 -6.58
N SER A 32 -19.10 17.36 -5.81
CA SER A 32 -19.75 18.67 -5.91
C SER A 32 -20.25 19.18 -4.56
N GLY A 33 -20.54 20.47 -4.48
CA GLY A 33 -21.01 21.12 -3.26
C GLY A 33 -19.99 21.05 -2.14
N SER A 34 -20.32 20.35 -1.05
CA SER A 34 -19.41 20.11 0.08
C SER A 34 -18.91 18.66 0.15
N TYR A 35 -19.20 17.83 -0.85
CA TYR A 35 -18.98 16.39 -0.84
C TYR A 35 -17.88 15.98 -1.83
N PHE A 36 -16.71 16.60 -1.68
CA PHE A 36 -15.51 16.24 -2.45
C PHE A 36 -14.72 15.11 -1.82
N GLU A 37 -14.00 14.37 -2.66
CA GLU A 37 -12.99 13.44 -2.19
C GLU A 37 -11.99 14.15 -1.26
N ARG A 38 -11.56 13.50 -0.18
CA ARG A 38 -10.86 14.16 0.93
C ARG A 38 -9.49 14.70 0.54
N TYR A 39 -8.70 13.94 -0.21
CA TYR A 39 -7.39 14.41 -0.68
C TYR A 39 -7.56 15.52 -1.71
N TYR A 40 -8.50 15.36 -2.66
CA TYR A 40 -8.85 16.42 -3.58
C TYR A 40 -9.23 17.70 -2.82
N ASN A 41 -10.12 17.61 -1.86
CA ASN A 41 -10.58 18.78 -1.12
C ASN A 41 -9.45 19.45 -0.32
N ASN A 42 -8.54 18.66 0.26
CA ASN A 42 -7.43 19.20 1.03
C ASN A 42 -6.39 19.90 0.15
N PHE A 43 -6.14 19.38 -1.05
CA PHE A 43 -5.01 19.81 -1.90
C PHE A 43 -5.39 20.56 -3.17
N ARG A 44 -6.68 20.79 -3.41
CA ARG A 44 -7.13 21.57 -4.59
C ARG A 44 -6.64 23.03 -4.60
N THR A 45 -6.39 23.60 -3.43
CA THR A 45 -5.94 24.99 -3.24
C THR A 45 -4.56 25.10 -2.62
N ARG A 46 -3.92 23.98 -2.32
CA ARG A 46 -2.59 23.92 -1.68
C ARG A 46 -1.83 22.73 -2.22
N ASP A 47 -0.50 22.77 -2.18
CA ASP A 47 0.37 21.70 -2.68
C ASP A 47 1.55 21.48 -1.72
N ASP A 48 1.22 21.26 -0.45
CA ASP A 48 2.15 21.14 0.66
C ASP A 48 2.21 19.72 1.23
N ASP A 49 1.90 18.72 0.41
CA ASP A 49 2.10 17.31 0.72
C ASP A 49 3.27 16.73 -0.07
N GLY A 50 3.68 15.54 0.30
CA GLY A 50 4.70 14.77 -0.39
C GLY A 50 4.59 13.29 -0.08
N MET A 51 5.06 12.46 -0.99
CA MET A 51 5.16 11.02 -0.77
C MET A 51 6.28 10.72 0.23
N SER A 52 6.08 9.69 1.05
CA SER A 52 7.11 9.18 1.95
C SER A 52 8.26 8.54 1.18
N SER A 53 9.52 8.82 1.57
CA SER A 53 10.69 8.15 0.99
C SER A 53 10.63 6.64 1.19
N ILE A 54 10.18 6.17 2.35
CA ILE A 54 10.03 4.73 2.66
C ILE A 54 9.20 4.04 1.59
N PHE A 55 8.08 4.65 1.19
CA PHE A 55 7.18 4.08 0.19
C PHE A 55 7.78 4.16 -1.23
N ILE A 56 8.25 5.34 -1.62
CA ILE A 56 8.84 5.54 -2.96
C ILE A 56 10.08 4.67 -3.17
N ASP A 57 11.00 4.63 -2.18
CA ASP A 57 12.23 3.84 -2.29
C ASP A 57 11.94 2.34 -2.33
N HIS A 58 10.89 1.88 -1.61
CA HIS A 58 10.44 0.50 -1.74
C HIS A 58 9.97 0.18 -3.15
N LEU A 59 9.08 1.00 -3.73
CA LEU A 59 8.57 0.77 -5.08
C LEU A 59 9.70 0.79 -6.12
N LYS A 60 10.64 1.73 -6.00
CA LYS A 60 11.84 1.79 -6.87
C LYS A 60 12.71 0.55 -6.72
N LYS A 61 13.01 0.12 -5.49
CA LYS A 61 13.80 -1.08 -5.20
C LYS A 61 13.18 -2.34 -5.82
N MET A 62 11.86 -2.38 -5.83
CA MET A 62 11.10 -3.52 -6.36
C MET A 62 10.84 -3.43 -7.87
N ASP A 63 11.19 -2.32 -8.53
CA ASP A 63 10.77 -2.00 -9.90
C ASP A 63 9.24 -2.15 -10.06
N ASP A 64 8.50 -1.71 -9.03
CA ASP A 64 7.05 -1.86 -8.95
C ASP A 64 6.35 -0.88 -9.91
N PRO A 65 5.62 -1.37 -10.93
CA PRO A 65 4.99 -0.50 -11.91
C PRO A 65 3.90 0.39 -11.32
N ARG A 66 3.32 0.04 -10.17
CA ARG A 66 2.31 0.85 -9.47
C ARG A 66 2.84 2.22 -9.03
N ILE A 67 4.15 2.44 -9.03
CA ILE A 67 4.74 3.74 -8.68
C ILE A 67 4.17 4.87 -9.53
N ALA A 68 3.91 4.63 -10.82
CA ALA A 68 3.37 5.64 -11.74
C ALA A 68 1.92 6.02 -11.42
N THR A 69 1.15 5.11 -10.80
CA THR A 69 -0.22 5.37 -10.35
C THR A 69 -0.24 5.99 -8.95
N PHE A 70 0.61 5.51 -8.04
CA PHE A 70 0.65 5.99 -6.66
C PHE A 70 1.26 7.37 -6.52
N ALA A 71 2.21 7.74 -7.38
CA ALA A 71 2.93 8.99 -7.27
C ALA A 71 3.11 9.69 -8.62
N LYS A 72 3.16 11.01 -8.58
CA LYS A 72 3.68 11.83 -9.67
C LYS A 72 5.18 12.00 -9.48
N PRO A 73 5.97 11.98 -10.55
CA PRO A 73 7.38 12.33 -10.44
C PRO A 73 7.57 13.76 -9.92
N ALA A 74 8.73 14.04 -9.33
CA ALA A 74 9.09 15.37 -8.88
C ALA A 74 9.12 16.34 -10.06
N LYS A 75 8.59 17.56 -9.87
CA LYS A 75 8.50 18.56 -10.95
C LYS A 75 9.87 19.05 -11.40
N ALA A 76 10.86 19.04 -10.51
CA ALA A 76 12.18 19.58 -10.78
C ALA A 76 12.93 18.82 -11.89
N ASP A 77 12.77 17.52 -12.00
CA ASP A 77 13.57 16.69 -12.90
C ASP A 77 12.89 15.41 -13.43
N GLY A 78 11.66 15.17 -13.02
CA GLY A 78 10.90 13.99 -13.45
C GLY A 78 11.23 12.69 -12.71
N GLU A 79 12.05 12.73 -11.66
CA GLU A 79 12.40 11.56 -10.87
C GLU A 79 11.41 11.28 -9.73
N TYR A 80 11.29 10.02 -9.33
CA TYR A 80 10.51 9.65 -8.14
C TYR A 80 11.37 9.78 -6.88
N ARG A 81 10.95 10.67 -5.98
CA ARG A 81 11.58 10.89 -4.67
C ARG A 81 10.53 11.14 -3.60
N GLY A 82 10.72 10.54 -2.44
CA GLY A 82 9.90 10.79 -1.26
C GLY A 82 10.60 11.70 -0.26
N PHE A 83 9.82 12.18 0.70
CA PHE A 83 10.32 12.93 1.86
C PHE A 83 10.60 11.98 3.02
N GLU A 84 11.72 12.19 3.70
CA GLU A 84 12.11 11.35 4.83
C GLU A 84 11.22 11.63 6.05
N ASN A 85 10.51 10.60 6.52
CA ASN A 85 9.61 10.72 7.66
C ASN A 85 10.37 11.11 8.94
N GLY A 86 9.88 12.15 9.62
CA GLY A 86 10.49 12.64 10.86
C GLY A 86 11.80 13.39 10.68
N ALA A 87 12.17 13.79 9.46
CA ALA A 87 13.28 14.70 9.23
C ALA A 87 13.03 16.05 9.90
N LYS A 88 14.07 16.64 10.48
CA LYS A 88 14.01 17.93 11.15
C LYS A 88 13.76 19.07 10.17
N ASP A 89 14.43 18.99 9.03
CA ASP A 89 14.39 20.05 8.03
C ASP A 89 13.48 19.64 6.87
N ALA A 90 12.62 20.55 6.44
CA ALA A 90 11.83 20.38 5.25
C ALA A 90 12.74 20.36 4.00
N PRO A 91 12.30 19.75 2.89
CA PRO A 91 13.02 19.85 1.61
C PRO A 91 13.16 21.31 1.21
N LYS A 92 14.25 21.65 0.50
CA LYS A 92 14.49 23.02 0.02
C LYS A 92 13.37 23.51 -0.91
N SER A 93 12.84 22.61 -1.72
CA SER A 93 11.69 22.84 -2.57
C SER A 93 10.76 21.64 -2.54
N LEU A 94 9.46 21.90 -2.53
CA LEU A 94 8.46 20.85 -2.69
C LEU A 94 8.44 20.29 -4.13
N ASP A 95 9.01 21.01 -5.10
CA ASP A 95 9.18 20.53 -6.47
C ASP A 95 10.20 19.41 -6.61
N ASP A 96 11.08 19.24 -5.60
CA ASP A 96 12.06 18.13 -5.53
C ASP A 96 11.41 16.80 -5.09
N ILE A 97 10.13 16.80 -4.71
CA ILE A 97 9.46 15.65 -4.10
C ILE A 97 8.23 15.22 -4.92
N SER A 98 8.05 13.90 -5.03
CA SER A 98 6.88 13.29 -5.64
C SER A 98 5.60 13.61 -4.85
N ARG A 99 4.54 13.90 -5.58
CA ARG A 99 3.19 14.06 -5.05
C ARG A 99 2.40 12.76 -5.18
N MET A 100 1.31 12.66 -4.43
CA MET A 100 0.35 11.59 -4.62
C MET A 100 -0.18 11.59 -6.06
N GLY A 101 -0.38 10.41 -6.63
CA GLY A 101 -0.85 10.21 -7.98
C GLY A 101 -2.25 10.79 -8.26
N ALA A 102 -2.50 11.15 -9.51
CA ALA A 102 -3.74 11.81 -9.92
C ALA A 102 -5.00 11.01 -9.55
N LYS A 103 -4.98 9.69 -9.74
CA LYS A 103 -6.07 8.77 -9.37
C LYS A 103 -6.57 8.96 -7.94
N PHE A 104 -5.69 9.31 -7.02
CA PHE A 104 -6.00 9.37 -5.59
C PHE A 104 -6.24 10.78 -5.06
N ARG A 105 -5.85 11.81 -5.83
CA ARG A 105 -5.80 13.18 -5.33
C ARG A 105 -6.54 14.20 -6.22
N GLU A 106 -6.69 13.93 -7.53
CA GLU A 106 -7.14 14.95 -8.48
C GLU A 106 -8.58 14.79 -8.96
N ASP A 107 -9.23 13.71 -8.58
CA ASP A 107 -10.64 13.51 -8.90
C ASP A 107 -11.54 14.04 -7.76
N PRO A 108 -12.36 15.08 -8.02
CA PRO A 108 -13.30 15.59 -7.03
C PRO A 108 -14.35 14.55 -6.60
N ALA A 109 -14.70 13.61 -7.49
CA ALA A 109 -15.62 12.51 -7.26
C ALA A 109 -14.90 11.20 -6.93
N GLY A 110 -13.62 11.26 -6.63
CA GLY A 110 -12.78 10.11 -6.31
C GLY A 110 -13.32 9.26 -5.17
N PHE A 111 -12.60 8.20 -4.84
CA PHE A 111 -13.06 7.15 -3.94
C PHE A 111 -12.30 7.07 -2.61
N SER A 112 -12.99 6.55 -1.59
CA SER A 112 -12.38 6.06 -0.35
C SER A 112 -12.53 4.54 -0.29
N PRO A 113 -11.43 3.78 -0.29
CA PRO A 113 -11.50 2.33 -0.24
C PRO A 113 -11.85 1.84 1.16
N PHE A 114 -12.78 0.89 1.26
CA PHE A 114 -13.08 0.17 2.50
C PHE A 114 -12.52 -1.24 2.49
N TYR A 115 -12.69 -1.96 1.36
CA TYR A 115 -12.19 -3.32 1.23
C TYR A 115 -11.99 -3.68 -0.24
N ARG A 116 -10.91 -4.39 -0.55
CA ARG A 116 -10.54 -4.76 -1.92
C ARG A 116 -10.44 -6.27 -2.08
N ALA A 117 -10.73 -6.75 -3.27
CA ALA A 117 -10.62 -8.17 -3.61
C ALA A 117 -9.25 -8.75 -3.27
N CYS A 118 -8.18 -8.02 -3.53
CA CYS A 118 -6.80 -8.47 -3.25
C CYS A 118 -6.58 -8.83 -1.78
N GLU A 119 -7.30 -8.19 -0.84
CA GLU A 119 -7.14 -8.44 0.60
C GLU A 119 -7.58 -9.85 0.98
N ASN A 120 -8.64 -10.40 0.36
CA ASN A 120 -9.05 -11.79 0.57
C ASN A 120 -7.95 -12.78 0.21
N TYR A 121 -7.25 -12.53 -0.91
CA TYR A 121 -6.19 -13.42 -1.37
C TYR A 121 -4.90 -13.25 -0.57
N PHE A 122 -4.59 -12.06 -0.05
CA PHE A 122 -3.52 -11.90 0.93
C PHE A 122 -3.84 -12.65 2.25
N ILE A 123 -5.10 -12.62 2.71
CA ILE A 123 -5.54 -13.39 3.88
C ILE A 123 -5.39 -14.89 3.61
N MET A 124 -5.80 -15.38 2.42
CA MET A 124 -5.62 -16.79 2.04
C MET A 124 -4.16 -17.18 1.99
N ALA A 125 -3.28 -16.34 1.42
CA ALA A 125 -1.85 -16.60 1.37
C ALA A 125 -1.25 -16.71 2.78
N GLU A 126 -1.62 -15.81 3.69
CA GLU A 126 -1.20 -15.87 5.09
C GLU A 126 -1.71 -17.14 5.79
N ALA A 127 -2.97 -17.49 5.57
CA ALA A 127 -3.59 -18.68 6.13
C ALA A 127 -2.90 -19.95 5.63
N ALA A 128 -2.63 -20.05 4.33
CA ALA A 128 -1.91 -21.17 3.75
C ALA A 128 -0.47 -21.31 4.29
N LEU A 129 0.25 -20.19 4.48
CA LEU A 129 1.57 -20.18 5.12
C LEU A 129 1.54 -20.69 6.57
N LYS A 130 0.42 -20.46 7.27
CA LYS A 130 0.19 -20.97 8.64
C LYS A 130 -0.28 -22.42 8.67
N GLY A 131 -0.43 -23.06 7.50
CA GLY A 131 -0.94 -24.44 7.40
C GLY A 131 -2.45 -24.57 7.64
N TRP A 132 -3.21 -23.46 7.54
CA TRP A 132 -4.66 -23.50 7.67
C TRP A 132 -5.31 -24.01 6.37
N LYS A 133 -6.52 -24.56 6.48
CA LYS A 133 -7.24 -25.12 5.34
C LYS A 133 -7.94 -24.02 4.56
N VAL A 134 -7.34 -23.62 3.45
CA VAL A 134 -7.89 -22.66 2.50
C VAL A 134 -7.80 -23.22 1.08
N PRO A 135 -8.63 -22.74 0.12
CA PRO A 135 -8.75 -23.37 -1.21
C PRO A 135 -7.55 -23.17 -2.14
N MET A 136 -6.60 -22.33 -1.77
CA MET A 136 -5.43 -22.01 -2.62
C MET A 136 -4.12 -22.28 -1.87
N THR A 137 -3.06 -22.54 -2.62
CA THR A 137 -1.71 -22.51 -2.05
C THR A 137 -1.30 -21.08 -1.71
N ALA A 138 -0.30 -20.91 -0.83
CA ALA A 138 0.21 -19.58 -0.49
C ALA A 138 0.73 -18.84 -1.73
N ALA A 139 1.39 -19.56 -2.66
CA ALA A 139 1.91 -18.98 -3.89
C ALA A 139 0.78 -18.49 -4.82
N ASP A 140 -0.22 -19.34 -5.09
CA ASP A 140 -1.32 -18.99 -5.99
C ASP A 140 -2.16 -17.82 -5.43
N ALA A 141 -2.42 -17.84 -4.12
CA ALA A 141 -3.16 -16.78 -3.45
C ALA A 141 -2.38 -15.44 -3.46
N TYR A 142 -1.08 -15.48 -3.20
CA TYR A 142 -0.21 -14.31 -3.31
C TYR A 142 -0.21 -13.73 -4.72
N GLU A 143 0.02 -14.56 -5.75
CA GLU A 143 0.03 -14.09 -7.13
C GLU A 143 -1.31 -13.49 -7.54
N LYS A 144 -2.43 -14.12 -7.18
CA LYS A 144 -3.78 -13.55 -7.44
C LYS A 144 -3.96 -12.22 -6.72
N ALA A 145 -3.52 -12.09 -5.47
CA ALA A 145 -3.60 -10.85 -4.70
C ALA A 145 -2.81 -9.71 -5.37
N VAL A 146 -1.58 -9.97 -5.79
CA VAL A 146 -0.74 -8.97 -6.46
C VAL A 146 -1.36 -8.56 -7.80
N ARG A 147 -1.86 -9.52 -8.60
CA ARG A 147 -2.53 -9.22 -9.88
C ARG A 147 -3.75 -8.33 -9.68
N LEU A 148 -4.60 -8.63 -8.72
CA LEU A 148 -5.76 -7.80 -8.40
C LEU A 148 -5.34 -6.40 -7.92
N SER A 149 -4.27 -6.30 -7.13
CA SER A 149 -3.74 -4.99 -6.74
C SER A 149 -3.17 -4.21 -7.92
N MET A 150 -2.56 -4.88 -8.90
CA MET A 150 -2.08 -4.27 -10.14
C MET A 150 -3.24 -3.77 -10.99
N GLU A 151 -4.24 -4.64 -11.24
CA GLU A 151 -5.46 -4.31 -11.99
C GLU A 151 -6.20 -3.13 -11.39
N ASP A 152 -6.41 -3.13 -10.09
CA ASP A 152 -7.06 -2.02 -9.36
C ASP A 152 -6.30 -0.69 -9.49
N ASN A 153 -5.00 -0.74 -9.78
CA ASN A 153 -4.14 0.42 -9.99
C ASN A 153 -3.79 0.68 -11.47
N ASP A 154 -4.61 0.18 -12.39
CA ASP A 154 -4.52 0.43 -13.83
C ASP A 154 -3.20 -0.09 -14.46
N ILE A 155 -2.58 -1.09 -13.85
CA ILE A 155 -1.40 -1.77 -14.39
C ILE A 155 -1.85 -2.93 -15.27
N ASP A 156 -1.36 -2.96 -16.50
CA ASP A 156 -1.72 -4.00 -17.45
C ASP A 156 -1.16 -5.37 -17.07
N THR A 157 -1.75 -6.40 -17.66
CA THR A 157 -1.38 -7.80 -17.37
C THR A 157 0.08 -8.10 -17.69
N ALA A 158 0.64 -7.52 -18.76
CA ALA A 158 2.02 -7.80 -19.18
C ALA A 158 3.02 -7.22 -18.15
N ALA A 159 2.75 -6.02 -17.63
CA ALA A 159 3.57 -5.41 -16.58
C ALA A 159 3.45 -6.18 -15.26
N ALA A 160 2.23 -6.65 -14.92
CA ALA A 160 2.01 -7.50 -13.74
C ALA A 160 2.75 -8.84 -13.87
N ASP A 161 2.73 -9.48 -15.05
CA ASP A 161 3.47 -10.70 -15.33
C ASP A 161 4.98 -10.50 -15.20
N ALA A 162 5.51 -9.43 -15.78
CA ALA A 162 6.93 -9.08 -15.68
C ALA A 162 7.36 -8.85 -14.23
N TYR A 163 6.55 -8.16 -13.44
CA TYR A 163 6.80 -7.93 -12.02
C TYR A 163 6.84 -9.24 -11.23
N LEU A 164 5.84 -10.10 -11.41
CA LEU A 164 5.74 -11.39 -10.71
C LEU A 164 6.82 -12.40 -11.17
N ALA A 165 7.28 -12.31 -12.40
CA ALA A 165 8.42 -13.11 -12.87
C ALA A 165 9.77 -12.57 -12.36
N GLY A 166 9.82 -11.29 -12.00
CA GLY A 166 10.99 -10.55 -11.53
C GLY A 166 11.05 -10.37 -10.02
N LYS A 167 11.11 -9.10 -9.61
CA LYS A 167 11.30 -8.72 -8.20
C LYS A 167 10.08 -8.99 -7.31
N GLY A 168 8.87 -9.04 -7.86
CA GLY A 168 7.64 -9.41 -7.15
C GLY A 168 7.41 -10.91 -7.02
N LYS A 169 8.33 -11.74 -7.51
CA LYS A 169 8.20 -13.21 -7.45
C LYS A 169 8.01 -13.71 -6.03
N TRP A 170 7.09 -14.66 -5.87
CA TRP A 170 6.87 -15.34 -4.60
C TRP A 170 8.13 -16.10 -4.15
N ASP A 171 8.52 -15.89 -2.90
CA ASP A 171 9.70 -16.51 -2.28
C ASP A 171 9.40 -17.37 -1.04
N GLY A 172 8.11 -17.53 -0.70
CA GLY A 172 7.67 -18.33 0.45
C GLY A 172 7.74 -17.60 1.79
N SER A 173 8.10 -16.31 1.82
CA SER A 173 8.32 -15.60 3.07
C SER A 173 7.12 -14.74 3.50
N TYR A 174 6.95 -14.60 4.82
CA TYR A 174 6.04 -13.61 5.40
C TYR A 174 6.43 -12.18 5.04
N GLU A 175 7.72 -11.91 4.93
CA GLU A 175 8.23 -10.60 4.54
C GLU A 175 7.68 -10.20 3.16
N ARG A 176 7.83 -11.07 2.17
CA ARG A 176 7.30 -10.86 0.81
C ARG A 176 5.79 -10.62 0.83
N LEU A 177 5.06 -11.47 1.53
CA LEU A 177 3.60 -11.37 1.64
C LEU A 177 3.15 -10.03 2.22
N TYR A 178 3.72 -9.65 3.36
CA TYR A 178 3.27 -8.47 4.07
C TYR A 178 3.75 -7.15 3.43
N PHE A 179 4.88 -7.15 2.74
CA PHE A 179 5.29 -6.00 1.95
C PHE A 179 4.33 -5.72 0.80
N GLU A 180 3.95 -6.75 0.04
CA GLU A 180 2.99 -6.59 -1.05
C GLU A 180 1.61 -6.18 -0.54
N TRP A 181 1.18 -6.77 0.54
CA TRP A 181 -0.09 -6.40 1.18
C TRP A 181 -0.08 -4.94 1.65
N TRP A 182 1.01 -4.50 2.28
CA TRP A 182 1.17 -3.11 2.68
C TRP A 182 1.12 -2.14 1.49
N VAL A 183 1.77 -2.45 0.38
CA VAL A 183 1.69 -1.67 -0.86
C VAL A 183 0.26 -1.64 -1.39
N ALA A 184 -0.44 -2.77 -1.42
CA ALA A 184 -1.83 -2.86 -1.87
C ALA A 184 -2.79 -2.04 -1.00
N LEU A 185 -2.49 -1.81 0.27
CA LEU A 185 -3.28 -0.99 1.19
C LEU A 185 -3.08 0.52 1.02
N PHE A 186 -2.46 0.96 -0.08
CA PHE A 186 -2.34 2.40 -0.38
C PHE A 186 -3.73 3.09 -0.32
N LYS A 187 -3.80 4.24 0.38
CA LYS A 187 -5.04 4.97 0.71
C LYS A 187 -5.94 4.30 1.78
N GLN A 188 -5.59 3.12 2.30
CA GLN A 188 -6.23 2.47 3.45
C GLN A 188 -5.34 2.58 4.70
N ASN A 189 -5.09 3.79 5.14
CA ASN A 189 -4.07 4.11 6.15
C ASN A 189 -4.23 3.33 7.47
N ILE A 190 -5.47 3.15 7.94
CA ILE A 190 -5.76 2.43 9.19
C ILE A 190 -5.48 0.94 9.03
N GLU A 191 -5.83 0.36 7.88
CA GLU A 191 -5.58 -1.05 7.59
C GLU A 191 -4.07 -1.32 7.40
N ALA A 192 -3.36 -0.44 6.71
CA ALA A 192 -1.90 -0.52 6.58
C ALA A 192 -1.20 -0.41 7.94
N TRP A 193 -1.68 0.47 8.82
CA TRP A 193 -1.16 0.60 10.18
C TRP A 193 -1.50 -0.63 11.03
N SER A 194 -2.71 -1.16 10.92
CA SER A 194 -3.14 -2.40 11.61
C SER A 194 -2.31 -3.60 11.16
N LEU A 195 -2.04 -3.73 9.85
CA LEU A 195 -1.15 -4.76 9.31
C LEU A 195 0.25 -4.66 9.93
N TYR A 196 0.82 -3.46 9.91
CA TYR A 196 2.13 -3.21 10.51
C TYR A 196 2.16 -3.55 12.01
N ARG A 197 1.15 -3.10 12.77
CA ARG A 197 1.04 -3.39 14.20
C ARG A 197 0.94 -4.89 14.50
N ARG A 198 0.25 -5.63 13.65
CA ARG A 198 0.02 -7.06 13.80
C ARG A 198 1.24 -7.91 13.42
N THR A 199 1.99 -7.47 12.40
CA THR A 199 3.00 -8.29 11.75
C THR A 199 4.44 -7.82 11.97
N GLY A 200 4.65 -6.53 12.27
CA GLY A 200 5.95 -5.90 12.30
C GLY A 200 6.52 -5.57 10.90
N TYR A 201 5.75 -5.80 9.84
CA TYR A 201 6.16 -5.50 8.47
C TYR A 201 5.41 -4.27 7.91
N PRO A 202 6.07 -3.45 7.09
CA PRO A 202 7.47 -3.53 6.64
C PRO A 202 8.47 -3.24 7.77
N THR A 203 9.57 -3.98 7.82
CA THR A 203 10.59 -3.92 8.89
C THR A 203 11.39 -2.64 8.90
N TYR A 204 11.41 -1.88 7.81
CA TYR A 204 12.18 -0.64 7.67
C TYR A 204 11.32 0.65 7.82
N ILE A 205 10.14 0.57 8.39
CA ILE A 205 9.41 1.78 8.80
C ILE A 205 10.12 2.41 9.99
N HIS A 206 10.75 3.55 9.75
CA HIS A 206 11.50 4.30 10.75
C HIS A 206 11.34 5.80 10.51
N THR A 207 11.70 6.60 11.50
CA THR A 207 11.86 8.05 11.36
C THR A 207 13.30 8.39 11.02
N ALA A 208 13.53 9.56 10.42
CA ALA A 208 14.86 10.09 10.19
C ALA A 208 15.67 10.17 11.48
N VAL A 209 16.93 9.74 11.42
CA VAL A 209 17.86 9.76 12.54
C VAL A 209 19.05 10.67 12.25
N ALA A 210 19.72 11.14 13.30
CA ALA A 210 20.95 11.89 13.21
C ALA A 210 22.12 10.99 12.69
N ALA A 211 23.28 11.58 12.51
CA ALA A 211 24.46 10.85 11.99
C ALA A 211 24.93 9.68 12.88
N ASP A 212 24.48 9.63 14.15
CA ASP A 212 24.72 8.51 15.06
C ASP A 212 23.88 7.25 14.73
N GLY A 213 22.93 7.37 13.79
CA GLY A 213 22.04 6.30 13.37
C GLY A 213 20.98 5.88 14.39
N VAL A 214 20.84 6.59 15.52
CA VAL A 214 19.97 6.21 16.64
C VAL A 214 19.06 7.35 17.08
N THR A 215 19.59 8.55 17.25
CA THR A 215 18.86 9.70 17.77
C THR A 215 17.89 10.25 16.72
N PRO A 216 16.57 10.33 16.99
CA PRO A 216 15.62 10.95 16.05
C PRO A 216 15.99 12.40 15.75
N GLN A 217 15.97 12.79 14.48
CA GLN A 217 16.24 14.18 14.07
C GLN A 217 15.22 15.16 14.62
N TYR A 218 13.96 14.75 14.68
CA TYR A 218 12.89 15.58 15.24
C TYR A 218 12.64 15.21 16.69
N PRO A 219 12.64 16.19 17.64
CA PRO A 219 12.34 15.93 19.05
C PRO A 219 10.95 15.30 19.20
N GLY A 220 10.89 14.18 19.94
CA GLY A 220 9.65 13.44 20.15
C GLY A 220 9.32 12.41 19.06
N ALA A 221 9.99 12.41 17.91
CA ALA A 221 9.89 11.33 16.95
C ALA A 221 10.61 10.06 17.49
N ARG A 222 10.11 8.89 17.11
CA ARG A 222 10.74 7.62 17.47
C ARG A 222 11.60 7.13 16.32
N SER A 223 12.85 6.79 16.58
CA SER A 223 13.80 6.30 15.57
C SER A 223 13.43 4.92 15.03
N ALA A 224 12.78 4.09 15.82
CA ALA A 224 12.27 2.79 15.42
C ALA A 224 11.00 2.48 16.19
N TYR A 225 10.04 1.88 15.50
CA TYR A 225 8.89 1.28 16.13
C TYR A 225 9.23 -0.18 16.44
N LYS A 226 9.42 -0.50 17.71
CA LYS A 226 9.42 -1.89 18.15
C LYS A 226 7.96 -2.30 18.30
N GLY A 227 7.50 -3.17 17.44
CA GLY A 227 6.14 -3.69 17.50
C GLY A 227 5.78 -4.13 18.92
N ILE A 228 4.54 -3.93 19.31
CA ILE A 228 4.00 -4.57 20.51
C ILE A 228 3.72 -6.02 20.08
N HIS A 229 4.48 -6.93 20.65
CA HIS A 229 4.24 -8.36 20.48
C HIS A 229 3.01 -8.78 21.28
#